data_fb420734a3d2f0a8558313876f514f81
#
_entry.id   fb420734a3d2f0a8558313876f514f81
#
_cell.length_a   1.000
_cell.length_b   1.000
_cell.length_c   1.000
_cell.angle_alpha   90.00
_cell.angle_beta   90.00
_cell.angle_gamma   90.00
#
_symmetry.space_group_name_H-M   'P 1'
#
loop_
_entity.id
_entity.type
_entity.pdbx_description
1 polymer ?
#
loop_
_entity_poly.entity_id
_entity_poly.type
_entity_poly.pdbx_seq_one_letter_code
_entity_poly.pdbx_strand_id
1 'polypeptide(L)'
;LVKNKQGLKNFYKIISESHTTYFQKDARILRSLIEKNREGILVGSGCANGEIFRLALEKTYDQLVNAMDFYDYIEVQPPCCYLHLFDMWSEEEGLEMAKSLINEIIAAARQKNKMVVATGDVHELIEEDAQYRKVYLSVARPNGGGPHELSHYEGTLDMHYRNTAEMLEEFSFLDTDLAYEIVVTNTNKINDMIEEYELFPKKLYVPRDDFMADKNGVASMKAAVYDISYQTAYKMYGQPLPKYVQERLDRELDAVIGHGYFSVYYISHLLVKNSNDAGYIVGSRGSVGSSFVATMMGITEVNPLRPHYVCPHCYFSAFKFNEEEKAQYNQNISEEMENELNKAGVGVDLKPMKCPVCGHELNRGGLDIAFETFLGFTGEKVPDIDLNFSGEYQAQAHLFCQKTFGIDNAFRAGTVSTVQSKTAFAYARDYYQKIGVFKRQVELERLAVMLSESKRTTGQHPGGIVVVPDDIEYTDLIPVQYPPISDNDIEGQNWRTSHYDYHKFEDNLLKLDILGHDDPTVMKFLMDNVHANPDDFPFSTVDGIPYYDEKVISLFASKDALELKGEDVDTLSSGTIGIPEFGTQFVRGMLE
;
A
#
# COMPACT_ATOMS: atom_id res chain seq x y z
N LEU A 1 -20.00 5.13 -17.74
CA LEU A 1 -19.28 3.92 -18.16
C LEU A 1 -18.07 4.29 -19.02
N VAL A 2 -16.99 3.52 -18.91
CA VAL A 2 -15.77 3.68 -19.71
C VAL A 2 -15.85 2.74 -20.91
N LYS A 3 -15.71 3.28 -22.13
CA LYS A 3 -15.79 2.50 -23.36
C LYS A 3 -14.47 1.87 -23.77
N ASN A 4 -13.36 2.59 -23.56
CA ASN A 4 -12.04 2.20 -24.05
C ASN A 4 -10.95 2.88 -23.22
N LYS A 5 -9.68 2.65 -23.57
CA LYS A 5 -8.53 3.18 -22.84
C LYS A 5 -8.48 4.72 -22.79
N GLN A 6 -8.89 5.42 -23.84
CA GLN A 6 -8.98 6.89 -23.81
C GLN A 6 -10.05 7.36 -22.82
N GLY A 7 -11.18 6.67 -22.79
CA GLY A 7 -12.22 6.93 -21.80
C GLY A 7 -11.76 6.64 -20.37
N LEU A 8 -10.92 5.62 -20.15
CA LEU A 8 -10.33 5.35 -18.83
C LEU A 8 -9.47 6.52 -18.35
N LYS A 9 -8.58 7.03 -19.20
CA LYS A 9 -7.77 8.20 -18.90
C LYS A 9 -8.64 9.43 -18.56
N ASN A 10 -9.65 9.69 -19.37
CA ASN A 10 -10.58 10.80 -19.15
C ASN A 10 -11.38 10.61 -17.85
N PHE A 11 -11.79 9.39 -17.55
CA PHE A 11 -12.47 9.07 -16.30
C PHE A 11 -11.55 9.30 -15.08
N TYR A 12 -10.28 8.90 -15.16
CA TYR A 12 -9.31 9.16 -14.09
C TYR A 12 -9.08 10.66 -13.88
N LYS A 13 -9.08 11.48 -14.95
CA LYS A 13 -9.04 12.95 -14.84
C LYS A 13 -10.26 13.49 -14.10
N ILE A 14 -11.46 13.06 -14.48
CA ILE A 14 -12.71 13.49 -13.84
C ILE A 14 -12.70 13.14 -12.35
N ILE A 15 -12.35 11.90 -12.01
CA ILE A 15 -12.28 11.45 -10.61
C ILE A 15 -11.21 12.23 -9.84
N SER A 16 -10.02 12.39 -10.41
CA SER A 16 -8.93 13.12 -9.75
C SER A 16 -9.29 14.57 -9.47
N GLU A 17 -9.84 15.27 -10.44
CA GLU A 17 -10.24 16.67 -10.24
C GLU A 17 -11.40 16.81 -9.25
N SER A 18 -12.35 15.87 -9.23
CA SER A 18 -13.45 15.89 -8.28
C SER A 18 -12.99 15.68 -6.82
N HIS A 19 -11.90 14.92 -6.63
CA HIS A 19 -11.33 14.61 -5.32
C HIS A 19 -10.10 15.47 -4.97
N THR A 20 -9.76 16.45 -5.79
CA THR A 20 -8.71 17.44 -5.53
C THR A 20 -9.23 18.85 -5.71
N THR A 21 -9.31 19.36 -6.93
CA THR A 21 -9.67 20.74 -7.27
C THR A 21 -11.10 21.09 -6.83
N TYR A 22 -12.03 20.16 -7.00
CA TYR A 22 -13.46 20.37 -6.70
C TYR A 22 -13.91 19.65 -5.42
N PHE A 23 -12.98 19.17 -4.62
CA PHE A 23 -13.27 18.60 -3.31
C PHE A 23 -13.42 19.72 -2.27
N GLN A 24 -14.53 19.68 -1.51
CA GLN A 24 -14.75 20.53 -0.34
C GLN A 24 -15.12 19.65 0.85
N LYS A 25 -16.39 19.51 1.15
CA LYS A 25 -16.91 18.52 2.08
C LYS A 25 -17.12 17.16 1.42
N ASP A 26 -17.55 17.20 0.16
CA ASP A 26 -17.80 16.03 -0.68
C ASP A 26 -17.14 16.27 -2.05
N ALA A 27 -16.83 15.18 -2.78
CA ALA A 27 -16.34 15.23 -4.14
C ALA A 27 -17.43 15.72 -5.09
N ARG A 28 -17.10 16.69 -5.97
CA ARG A 28 -18.05 17.29 -6.90
C ARG A 28 -17.55 17.14 -8.32
N ILE A 29 -18.44 16.67 -9.20
CA ILE A 29 -18.16 16.56 -10.63
C ILE A 29 -18.98 17.65 -11.36
N LEU A 30 -18.28 18.59 -11.99
CA LEU A 30 -18.92 19.63 -12.80
C LEU A 30 -19.33 19.04 -14.16
N ARG A 31 -20.49 19.46 -14.69
CA ARG A 31 -20.90 19.10 -16.07
C ARG A 31 -19.86 19.48 -17.11
N SER A 32 -19.31 20.69 -17.00
CA SER A 32 -18.26 21.17 -17.91
C SER A 32 -16.99 20.31 -17.87
N LEU A 33 -16.67 19.70 -16.71
CA LEU A 33 -15.55 18.77 -16.60
C LEU A 33 -15.83 17.47 -17.34
N ILE A 34 -17.06 16.95 -17.24
CA ILE A 34 -17.50 15.77 -18.00
C ILE A 34 -17.48 16.06 -19.48
N GLU A 35 -18.06 17.19 -19.92
CA GLU A 35 -18.10 17.58 -21.33
C GLU A 35 -16.70 17.71 -21.95
N LYS A 36 -15.76 18.31 -21.21
CA LYS A 36 -14.35 18.46 -21.65
C LYS A 36 -13.65 17.12 -21.83
N ASN A 37 -14.01 16.11 -21.01
CA ASN A 37 -13.36 14.79 -20.99
C ASN A 37 -14.31 13.66 -21.43
N ARG A 38 -15.27 13.93 -22.29
CA ARG A 38 -16.35 13.00 -22.65
C ARG A 38 -15.91 11.89 -23.60
N GLU A 39 -14.82 12.07 -24.33
CA GLU A 39 -14.34 11.08 -25.29
C GLU A 39 -14.09 9.73 -24.62
N GLY A 40 -14.66 8.66 -25.19
CA GLY A 40 -14.56 7.29 -24.66
C GLY A 40 -15.38 7.02 -23.40
N ILE A 41 -16.29 7.92 -23.00
CA ILE A 41 -17.17 7.78 -21.84
C ILE A 41 -18.65 7.78 -22.28
N LEU A 42 -19.45 6.94 -21.67
CA LEU A 42 -20.91 7.00 -21.72
C LEU A 42 -21.44 7.50 -20.37
N VAL A 43 -22.27 8.52 -20.41
CA VAL A 43 -22.88 9.15 -19.23
C VAL A 43 -24.32 8.68 -19.10
N GLY A 44 -24.61 7.88 -18.04
CA GLY A 44 -25.94 7.46 -17.67
C GLY A 44 -26.59 8.40 -16.66
N SER A 45 -27.92 8.34 -16.52
CA SER A 45 -28.67 9.22 -15.62
C SER A 45 -28.60 8.83 -14.14
N GLY A 46 -28.14 7.62 -13.84
CA GLY A 46 -28.00 7.10 -12.48
C GLY A 46 -29.33 6.66 -11.83
N CYS A 47 -29.31 6.54 -10.51
CA CYS A 47 -30.43 6.03 -9.70
C CYS A 47 -31.34 7.15 -9.14
N ALA A 48 -32.09 6.87 -8.10
CA ALA A 48 -33.00 7.78 -7.39
C ALA A 48 -32.35 9.13 -7.00
N ASN A 49 -31.05 9.15 -6.74
CA ASN A 49 -30.29 10.36 -6.43
C ASN A 49 -29.86 11.13 -7.69
N GLY A 50 -30.04 10.57 -8.87
CA GLY A 50 -29.73 11.18 -10.16
C GLY A 50 -30.64 12.36 -10.48
N GLU A 51 -30.14 13.28 -11.33
CA GLU A 51 -30.88 14.47 -11.74
C GLU A 51 -32.19 14.13 -12.44
N ILE A 52 -32.21 13.14 -13.31
CA ILE A 52 -33.39 12.77 -14.10
C ILE A 52 -34.54 12.34 -13.20
N PHE A 53 -34.27 11.47 -12.22
CA PHE A 53 -35.31 11.03 -11.30
C PHE A 53 -35.82 12.17 -10.41
N ARG A 54 -34.92 13.03 -9.91
CA ARG A 54 -35.32 14.22 -9.14
C ARG A 54 -36.16 15.21 -9.93
N LEU A 55 -35.83 15.41 -11.22
CA LEU A 55 -36.65 16.27 -12.09
C LEU A 55 -38.03 15.68 -12.34
N ALA A 56 -38.15 14.36 -12.54
CA ALA A 56 -39.44 13.70 -12.68
C ALA A 56 -40.28 13.83 -11.40
N LEU A 57 -39.66 13.81 -10.21
CA LEU A 57 -40.35 13.91 -8.94
C LEU A 57 -40.79 15.36 -8.58
N GLU A 58 -39.94 16.36 -8.92
CA GLU A 58 -40.06 17.71 -8.35
C GLU A 58 -40.41 18.80 -9.35
N LYS A 59 -40.28 18.55 -10.66
CA LYS A 59 -40.29 19.62 -11.68
C LYS A 59 -41.31 19.40 -12.79
N THR A 60 -41.29 20.30 -13.75
CA THR A 60 -42.17 20.19 -14.93
C THR A 60 -41.60 19.22 -15.94
N TYR A 61 -42.51 18.59 -16.73
CA TYR A 61 -42.16 17.66 -17.78
C TYR A 61 -41.17 18.24 -18.79
N ASP A 62 -41.32 19.54 -19.16
CA ASP A 62 -40.38 20.22 -20.08
C ASP A 62 -38.95 20.29 -19.52
N GLN A 63 -38.79 20.50 -18.22
CA GLN A 63 -37.48 20.52 -17.59
C GLN A 63 -36.85 19.12 -17.60
N LEU A 64 -37.64 18.08 -17.33
CA LEU A 64 -37.23 16.69 -17.45
C LEU A 64 -36.73 16.37 -18.86
N VAL A 65 -37.55 16.68 -19.89
CA VAL A 65 -37.23 16.45 -21.30
C VAL A 65 -35.94 17.16 -21.70
N ASN A 66 -35.75 18.44 -21.29
CA ASN A 66 -34.55 19.20 -21.63
C ASN A 66 -33.28 18.64 -20.98
N ALA A 67 -33.36 18.09 -19.76
CA ALA A 67 -32.23 17.49 -19.08
C ALA A 67 -31.71 16.21 -19.74
N MET A 68 -32.56 15.50 -20.52
CA MET A 68 -32.19 14.27 -21.22
C MET A 68 -31.02 14.48 -22.20
N ASP A 69 -30.84 15.68 -22.74
CA ASP A 69 -29.82 15.97 -23.77
C ASP A 69 -28.39 15.72 -23.26
N PHE A 70 -28.14 15.88 -21.98
CA PHE A 70 -26.82 15.70 -21.38
C PHE A 70 -26.37 14.22 -21.34
N TYR A 71 -27.31 13.28 -21.23
CA TYR A 71 -27.04 11.87 -21.04
C TYR A 71 -26.95 11.09 -22.34
N ASP A 72 -26.12 10.04 -22.38
CA ASP A 72 -26.03 9.11 -23.50
C ASP A 72 -27.12 8.05 -23.42
N TYR A 73 -27.49 7.65 -22.21
CA TYR A 73 -28.59 6.72 -21.91
C TYR A 73 -29.27 7.09 -20.60
N ILE A 74 -30.49 6.66 -20.45
CA ILE A 74 -31.34 6.91 -19.26
C ILE A 74 -31.53 5.61 -18.49
N GLU A 75 -31.39 5.67 -17.19
CA GLU A 75 -31.54 4.54 -16.30
C GLU A 75 -32.87 4.60 -15.53
N VAL A 76 -33.53 3.45 -15.40
CA VAL A 76 -34.65 3.24 -14.49
C VAL A 76 -34.40 1.98 -13.68
N GLN A 77 -34.83 1.97 -12.43
CA GLN A 77 -34.68 0.84 -11.50
C GLN A 77 -36.04 0.18 -11.21
N PRO A 78 -36.05 -1.02 -10.62
CA PRO A 78 -37.28 -1.64 -10.10
C PRO A 78 -38.05 -0.67 -9.20
N PRO A 79 -39.40 -0.63 -9.27
CA PRO A 79 -40.20 0.30 -8.46
C PRO A 79 -39.92 0.23 -6.96
N CYS A 80 -39.60 -0.96 -6.42
CA CYS A 80 -39.24 -1.18 -5.01
C CYS A 80 -37.99 -0.39 -4.57
N CYS A 81 -37.06 -0.09 -5.47
CA CYS A 81 -35.86 0.69 -5.16
C CYS A 81 -36.17 2.15 -4.78
N TYR A 82 -37.35 2.66 -5.10
CA TYR A 82 -37.77 4.03 -4.84
C TYR A 82 -38.70 4.21 -3.63
N LEU A 83 -39.13 3.13 -2.96
CA LEU A 83 -40.10 3.19 -1.86
C LEU A 83 -39.71 4.12 -0.72
N HIS A 84 -38.42 4.24 -0.47
CA HIS A 84 -37.87 5.16 0.56
C HIS A 84 -38.15 6.65 0.29
N LEU A 85 -38.55 7.01 -0.92
CA LEU A 85 -38.94 8.39 -1.27
C LEU A 85 -40.42 8.65 -1.00
N PHE A 86 -41.19 7.59 -0.74
CA PHE A 86 -42.62 7.60 -0.54
C PHE A 86 -43.01 7.06 0.84
N ASP A 87 -42.18 7.23 1.84
CA ASP A 87 -42.33 6.69 3.20
C ASP A 87 -43.58 7.18 3.95
N MET A 88 -44.19 8.28 3.48
CA MET A 88 -45.44 8.82 4.03
C MET A 88 -46.72 8.13 3.45
N TRP A 89 -46.56 7.23 2.49
CA TRP A 89 -47.62 6.53 1.80
C TRP A 89 -47.62 5.04 2.15
N SER A 90 -48.68 4.33 1.87
CA SER A 90 -48.63 2.86 1.93
C SER A 90 -47.69 2.31 0.86
N GLU A 91 -47.16 1.12 1.08
CA GLU A 91 -46.22 0.48 0.13
C GLU A 91 -46.86 0.33 -1.26
N GLU A 92 -48.13 -0.03 -1.32
CA GLU A 92 -48.90 -0.18 -2.59
C GLU A 92 -48.99 1.17 -3.33
N GLU A 93 -49.33 2.25 -2.62
CA GLU A 93 -49.42 3.59 -3.20
C GLU A 93 -48.04 4.08 -3.65
N GLY A 94 -46.99 3.82 -2.85
CA GLY A 94 -45.59 4.15 -3.17
C GLY A 94 -45.11 3.45 -4.44
N LEU A 95 -45.42 2.17 -4.61
CA LEU A 95 -45.13 1.41 -5.82
C LEU A 95 -45.82 1.98 -7.06
N GLU A 96 -47.12 2.35 -6.96
CA GLU A 96 -47.85 2.95 -8.07
C GLU A 96 -47.31 4.32 -8.45
N MET A 97 -46.88 5.13 -7.49
CA MET A 97 -46.21 6.41 -7.73
C MET A 97 -44.87 6.19 -8.45
N ALA A 98 -44.06 5.23 -8.01
CA ALA A 98 -42.77 4.88 -8.64
C ALA A 98 -42.99 4.42 -10.11
N LYS A 99 -43.98 3.53 -10.37
CA LYS A 99 -44.32 3.11 -11.72
C LYS A 99 -44.77 4.26 -12.61
N SER A 100 -45.53 5.21 -12.07
CA SER A 100 -45.97 6.41 -12.80
C SER A 100 -44.76 7.28 -13.21
N LEU A 101 -43.80 7.52 -12.30
CA LEU A 101 -42.59 8.29 -12.58
C LEU A 101 -41.69 7.58 -13.59
N ILE A 102 -41.54 6.27 -13.49
CA ILE A 102 -40.77 5.47 -14.47
C ILE A 102 -41.38 5.64 -15.88
N ASN A 103 -42.72 5.54 -16.01
CA ASN A 103 -43.41 5.77 -17.28
C ASN A 103 -43.17 7.18 -17.85
N GLU A 104 -43.17 8.20 -16.99
CA GLU A 104 -42.91 9.59 -17.38
C GLU A 104 -41.46 9.76 -17.86
N ILE A 105 -40.46 9.17 -17.15
CA ILE A 105 -39.05 9.18 -17.56
C ILE A 105 -38.87 8.50 -18.91
N ILE A 106 -39.49 7.31 -19.12
CA ILE A 106 -39.45 6.59 -20.40
C ILE A 106 -40.04 7.43 -21.54
N ALA A 107 -41.17 8.08 -21.29
CA ALA A 107 -41.82 8.95 -22.29
C ALA A 107 -40.93 10.16 -22.67
N ALA A 108 -40.34 10.81 -21.69
CA ALA A 108 -39.43 11.92 -21.90
C ALA A 108 -38.16 11.48 -22.68
N ALA A 109 -37.59 10.32 -22.32
CA ALA A 109 -36.44 9.75 -23.01
C ALA A 109 -36.75 9.43 -24.49
N ARG A 110 -37.90 8.85 -24.76
CA ARG A 110 -38.38 8.56 -26.13
C ARG A 110 -38.57 9.83 -26.96
N GLN A 111 -39.08 10.92 -26.37
CA GLN A 111 -39.23 12.19 -27.04
C GLN A 111 -37.87 12.75 -27.52
N LYS A 112 -36.78 12.45 -26.80
CA LYS A 112 -35.40 12.84 -27.12
C LYS A 112 -34.59 11.75 -27.84
N ASN A 113 -35.23 10.65 -28.23
CA ASN A 113 -34.57 9.49 -28.84
C ASN A 113 -33.42 8.94 -27.98
N LYS A 114 -33.53 9.01 -26.65
CA LYS A 114 -32.56 8.43 -25.73
C LYS A 114 -32.88 6.97 -25.45
N MET A 115 -31.84 6.16 -25.38
CA MET A 115 -31.92 4.76 -24.97
C MET A 115 -32.26 4.69 -23.49
N VAL A 116 -33.23 3.88 -23.10
CA VAL A 116 -33.55 3.59 -21.70
C VAL A 116 -33.05 2.20 -21.36
N VAL A 117 -32.43 2.05 -20.21
CA VAL A 117 -31.96 0.76 -19.66
C VAL A 117 -32.51 0.56 -18.26
N ALA A 118 -32.90 -0.67 -17.95
CA ALA A 118 -33.25 -1.07 -16.59
C ALA A 118 -32.00 -1.55 -15.85
N THR A 119 -31.66 -0.88 -14.73
CA THR A 119 -30.53 -1.23 -13.85
C THR A 119 -31.04 -1.61 -12.46
N GLY A 120 -30.27 -2.43 -11.71
CA GLY A 120 -30.76 -3.00 -10.46
C GLY A 120 -30.55 -2.14 -9.22
N ASP A 121 -29.71 -1.12 -9.27
CA ASP A 121 -29.21 -0.38 -8.08
C ASP A 121 -28.80 -1.33 -6.94
N VAL A 122 -28.00 -2.34 -7.29
CA VAL A 122 -27.68 -3.48 -6.45
C VAL A 122 -26.79 -3.10 -5.27
N HIS A 123 -27.24 -3.41 -4.07
CA HIS A 123 -26.50 -3.23 -2.82
C HIS A 123 -26.34 -4.51 -2.00
N GLU A 124 -27.16 -5.52 -2.27
CA GLU A 124 -27.16 -6.84 -1.64
C GLU A 124 -27.07 -7.95 -2.69
N LEU A 125 -26.54 -9.13 -2.31
CA LEU A 125 -26.50 -10.29 -3.20
C LEU A 125 -27.84 -10.99 -3.26
N ILE A 126 -28.47 -11.18 -2.12
CA ILE A 126 -29.77 -11.81 -1.96
C ILE A 126 -30.66 -10.93 -1.07
N GLU A 127 -31.98 -11.13 -1.14
CA GLU A 127 -32.96 -10.33 -0.40
C GLU A 127 -32.70 -10.33 1.12
N GLU A 128 -32.33 -11.49 1.68
CA GLU A 128 -32.05 -11.62 3.12
C GLU A 128 -30.88 -10.77 3.61
N ASP A 129 -29.99 -10.36 2.71
CA ASP A 129 -28.84 -9.53 3.06
C ASP A 129 -29.22 -8.07 3.41
N ALA A 130 -30.43 -7.64 3.08
CA ALA A 130 -30.96 -6.32 3.46
C ALA A 130 -30.86 -6.05 4.97
N GLN A 131 -30.94 -7.09 5.82
CA GLN A 131 -30.78 -6.99 7.27
C GLN A 131 -29.37 -6.48 7.66
N TYR A 132 -28.32 -6.89 6.93
CA TYR A 132 -26.93 -6.45 7.19
C TYR A 132 -26.75 -5.00 6.77
N ARG A 133 -27.35 -4.62 5.65
CA ARG A 133 -27.33 -3.23 5.18
C ARG A 133 -28.00 -2.29 6.20
N LYS A 134 -29.13 -2.66 6.81
CA LYS A 134 -29.77 -1.86 7.87
C LYS A 134 -28.81 -1.58 9.03
N VAL A 135 -28.00 -2.55 9.44
CA VAL A 135 -26.97 -2.34 10.47
C VAL A 135 -25.97 -1.28 10.01
N TYR A 136 -25.45 -1.38 8.79
CA TYR A 136 -24.51 -0.41 8.24
C TYR A 136 -25.08 1.01 8.13
N LEU A 137 -26.30 1.14 7.63
CA LEU A 137 -26.97 2.43 7.48
C LEU A 137 -27.16 3.15 8.82
N SER A 138 -27.26 2.40 9.93
CA SER A 138 -27.41 2.93 11.28
C SER A 138 -26.12 3.46 11.91
N VAL A 139 -24.97 3.15 11.34
CA VAL A 139 -23.67 3.53 11.87
C VAL A 139 -23.32 4.96 11.49
N ALA A 140 -22.81 5.73 12.46
CA ALA A 140 -22.28 7.07 12.17
C ALA A 140 -21.09 7.01 11.20
N ARG A 141 -21.04 7.96 10.26
CA ARG A 141 -19.95 8.08 9.29
C ARG A 141 -18.61 8.37 10.00
N PRO A 142 -17.48 7.80 9.55
CA PRO A 142 -16.19 7.92 10.23
C PRO A 142 -15.72 9.37 10.47
N ASN A 143 -16.13 10.31 9.62
CA ASN A 143 -15.69 11.70 9.65
C ASN A 143 -16.61 12.61 10.49
N GLY A 144 -17.28 12.07 11.50
CA GLY A 144 -18.16 12.84 12.41
C GLY A 144 -19.54 13.18 11.81
N GLY A 145 -19.89 12.57 10.67
CA GLY A 145 -21.25 12.64 10.12
C GLY A 145 -22.24 11.77 10.90
N GLY A 146 -23.51 12.10 10.84
CA GLY A 146 -24.60 11.24 11.35
C GLY A 146 -24.69 9.92 10.58
N PRO A 147 -25.65 9.04 10.94
CA PRO A 147 -25.97 7.86 10.17
C PRO A 147 -26.44 8.22 8.75
N HIS A 148 -26.51 7.22 7.90
CA HIS A 148 -26.98 7.41 6.51
C HIS A 148 -28.44 7.90 6.49
N GLU A 149 -28.81 8.70 5.51
CA GLU A 149 -30.18 9.22 5.37
C GLU A 149 -31.23 8.11 5.40
N LEU A 150 -30.96 6.99 4.74
CA LEU A 150 -31.84 5.80 4.74
C LEU A 150 -31.91 5.06 6.08
N SER A 151 -31.14 5.47 7.11
CA SER A 151 -31.21 4.86 8.44
C SER A 151 -32.54 5.06 9.15
N HIS A 152 -33.31 6.06 8.72
CA HIS A 152 -34.63 6.38 9.26
C HIS A 152 -35.77 5.65 8.55
N TYR A 153 -35.49 5.04 7.40
CA TYR A 153 -36.51 4.30 6.66
C TYR A 153 -36.83 2.97 7.36
N GLU A 154 -38.07 2.80 7.80
CA GLU A 154 -38.53 1.62 8.55
C GLU A 154 -38.83 0.43 7.64
N GLY A 155 -39.14 0.67 6.36
CA GLY A 155 -39.41 -0.34 5.35
C GLY A 155 -38.19 -1.22 5.00
N THR A 156 -38.40 -2.20 4.17
CA THR A 156 -37.33 -3.01 3.59
C THR A 156 -36.80 -2.32 2.33
N LEU A 157 -35.50 -2.07 2.27
CA LEU A 157 -34.83 -1.63 1.05
C LEU A 157 -34.51 -2.90 0.24
N ASP A 158 -35.30 -3.18 -0.76
CA ASP A 158 -35.11 -4.35 -1.63
C ASP A 158 -34.25 -3.96 -2.85
N MET A 159 -32.95 -4.07 -2.70
CA MET A 159 -31.95 -3.74 -3.73
C MET A 159 -30.97 -4.91 -3.95
N HIS A 160 -31.49 -6.13 -3.95
CA HIS A 160 -30.69 -7.31 -4.20
C HIS A 160 -30.41 -7.51 -5.70
N TYR A 161 -29.39 -8.34 -6.00
CA TYR A 161 -29.08 -8.74 -7.36
C TYR A 161 -30.23 -9.58 -7.96
N ARG A 162 -30.79 -9.12 -9.08
CA ARG A 162 -31.83 -9.77 -9.83
C ARG A 162 -31.30 -10.31 -11.15
N ASN A 163 -31.66 -11.53 -11.47
CA ASN A 163 -31.41 -12.09 -12.79
C ASN A 163 -32.40 -11.52 -13.83
N THR A 164 -32.21 -11.87 -15.11
CA THR A 164 -33.04 -11.34 -16.21
C THR A 164 -34.51 -11.62 -16.04
N ALA A 165 -34.90 -12.82 -15.54
CA ALA A 165 -36.31 -13.18 -15.37
C ALA A 165 -36.93 -12.34 -14.24
N GLU A 166 -36.27 -12.18 -13.13
CA GLU A 166 -36.69 -11.35 -11.99
C GLU A 166 -36.78 -9.87 -12.41
N MET A 167 -35.79 -9.35 -13.17
CA MET A 167 -35.88 -7.99 -13.71
C MET A 167 -37.10 -7.80 -14.65
N LEU A 168 -37.41 -8.76 -15.50
CA LEU A 168 -38.60 -8.70 -16.36
C LEU A 168 -39.89 -8.73 -15.54
N GLU A 169 -39.93 -9.45 -14.44
CA GLU A 169 -41.05 -9.47 -13.50
C GLU A 169 -41.25 -8.11 -12.84
N GLU A 170 -40.20 -7.48 -12.36
CA GLU A 170 -40.21 -6.11 -11.78
C GLU A 170 -40.77 -5.06 -12.74
N PHE A 171 -40.53 -5.21 -14.04
CA PHE A 171 -41.05 -4.30 -15.09
C PHE A 171 -42.29 -4.80 -15.79
N SER A 172 -43.01 -5.81 -15.24
CA SER A 172 -44.24 -6.39 -15.81
C SER A 172 -45.42 -5.41 -15.90
N PHE A 173 -45.34 -4.27 -15.23
CA PHE A 173 -46.32 -3.18 -15.34
C PHE A 173 -46.23 -2.40 -16.67
N LEU A 174 -45.15 -2.58 -17.44
CA LEU A 174 -44.96 -2.05 -18.77
C LEU A 174 -45.52 -3.02 -19.83
N ASP A 175 -45.66 -2.53 -21.07
CA ASP A 175 -45.87 -3.43 -22.21
C ASP A 175 -44.70 -4.42 -22.33
N THR A 176 -45.00 -5.68 -22.69
CA THR A 176 -44.04 -6.78 -22.73
C THR A 176 -42.83 -6.48 -23.64
N ASP A 177 -43.07 -5.87 -24.82
CA ASP A 177 -42.01 -5.55 -25.77
C ASP A 177 -41.12 -4.41 -25.23
N LEU A 178 -41.73 -3.44 -24.55
CA LEU A 178 -41.01 -2.36 -23.89
C LEU A 178 -40.16 -2.85 -22.69
N ALA A 179 -40.74 -3.71 -21.84
CA ALA A 179 -40.01 -4.32 -20.73
C ALA A 179 -38.79 -5.09 -21.25
N TYR A 180 -38.98 -5.92 -22.28
CA TYR A 180 -37.86 -6.64 -22.91
C TYR A 180 -36.83 -5.71 -23.56
N GLU A 181 -37.27 -4.63 -24.20
CA GLU A 181 -36.39 -3.61 -24.78
C GLU A 181 -35.45 -3.03 -23.73
N ILE A 182 -35.95 -2.55 -22.59
CA ILE A 182 -35.14 -1.85 -21.59
C ILE A 182 -34.31 -2.78 -20.71
N VAL A 183 -34.81 -3.99 -20.41
CA VAL A 183 -34.13 -4.96 -19.56
C VAL A 183 -33.08 -5.76 -20.32
N VAL A 184 -33.35 -6.17 -21.55
CA VAL A 184 -32.52 -7.10 -22.31
C VAL A 184 -31.83 -6.42 -23.50
N THR A 185 -32.62 -5.86 -24.42
CA THR A 185 -32.08 -5.38 -25.71
C THR A 185 -31.14 -4.20 -25.52
N ASN A 186 -31.52 -3.20 -24.75
CA ASN A 186 -30.76 -1.98 -24.59
C ASN A 186 -29.57 -2.15 -23.66
N THR A 187 -29.65 -2.99 -22.64
CA THR A 187 -28.50 -3.33 -21.78
C THR A 187 -27.40 -4.03 -22.59
N ASN A 188 -27.77 -4.97 -23.48
CA ASN A 188 -26.81 -5.61 -24.39
C ASN A 188 -26.20 -4.60 -25.38
N LYS A 189 -27.00 -3.67 -25.95
CA LYS A 189 -26.44 -2.62 -26.81
C LYS A 189 -25.41 -1.76 -26.09
N ILE A 190 -25.62 -1.39 -24.82
CA ILE A 190 -24.63 -0.66 -24.02
C ILE A 190 -23.37 -1.51 -23.85
N ASN A 191 -23.51 -2.79 -23.54
CA ASN A 191 -22.36 -3.70 -23.42
C ASN A 191 -21.54 -3.79 -24.72
N ASP A 192 -22.22 -3.88 -25.87
CA ASP A 192 -21.59 -3.95 -27.20
C ASP A 192 -20.81 -2.67 -27.59
N MET A 193 -21.08 -1.52 -26.91
CA MET A 193 -20.34 -0.28 -27.09
C MET A 193 -19.02 -0.24 -26.33
N ILE A 194 -18.75 -1.21 -25.45
CA ILE A 194 -17.57 -1.26 -24.61
C ILE A 194 -16.51 -2.15 -25.26
N GLU A 195 -15.35 -1.58 -25.51
CA GLU A 195 -14.19 -2.30 -26.03
C GLU A 195 -13.48 -3.07 -24.90
N GLU A 196 -12.81 -4.16 -25.22
CA GLU A 196 -11.94 -4.84 -24.28
C GLU A 196 -10.63 -4.05 -24.10
N TYR A 197 -10.26 -3.73 -22.86
CA TYR A 197 -9.01 -3.05 -22.53
C TYR A 197 -8.46 -3.49 -21.17
N GLU A 198 -7.13 -3.44 -21.02
CA GLU A 198 -6.48 -3.74 -19.75
C GLU A 198 -6.57 -2.54 -18.80
N LEU A 199 -7.08 -2.76 -17.59
CA LEU A 199 -7.13 -1.75 -16.53
C LEU A 199 -5.72 -1.43 -16.02
N PHE A 200 -4.95 -2.48 -15.72
CA PHE A 200 -3.56 -2.42 -15.28
C PHE A 200 -2.67 -3.16 -16.29
N PRO A 201 -1.80 -2.45 -17.01
CA PRO A 201 -0.86 -3.10 -17.93
C PRO A 201 0.10 -4.05 -17.19
N LYS A 202 0.40 -5.20 -17.76
CA LYS A 202 1.35 -6.18 -17.18
C LYS A 202 2.81 -5.72 -17.34
N LYS A 203 3.14 -4.57 -16.78
CA LYS A 203 4.48 -3.96 -16.87
C LYS A 203 4.73 -3.13 -15.62
N LEU A 204 5.93 -3.27 -15.04
CA LEU A 204 6.40 -2.34 -14.01
C LEU A 204 6.89 -1.04 -14.67
N TYR A 205 6.31 0.07 -14.27
CA TYR A 205 6.72 1.41 -14.67
C TYR A 205 7.67 1.99 -13.61
N VAL A 206 8.89 2.32 -14.04
CA VAL A 206 9.93 2.92 -13.19
C VAL A 206 10.40 4.22 -13.83
N PRO A 207 10.95 5.18 -13.06
CA PRO A 207 11.57 6.38 -13.59
C PRO A 207 12.63 6.05 -14.64
N ARG A 208 12.71 6.86 -15.69
CA ARG A 208 13.64 6.64 -16.80
C ARG A 208 15.10 6.81 -16.36
N ASP A 209 15.97 5.99 -16.97
CA ASP A 209 17.40 5.99 -16.65
C ASP A 209 18.08 7.34 -16.96
N ASP A 210 17.80 7.91 -18.13
CA ASP A 210 18.33 9.22 -18.55
C ASP A 210 17.89 10.38 -17.63
N PHE A 211 16.59 10.41 -17.27
CA PHE A 211 16.07 11.41 -16.34
C PHE A 211 16.78 11.37 -14.98
N MET A 212 16.93 10.18 -14.42
CA MET A 212 17.59 10.01 -13.12
C MET A 212 19.11 10.24 -13.20
N ALA A 213 19.74 9.86 -14.32
CA ALA A 213 21.15 10.04 -14.56
C ALA A 213 21.52 11.53 -14.65
N ASP A 214 20.81 12.30 -15.47
CA ASP A 214 21.01 13.75 -15.64
C ASP A 214 20.83 14.47 -14.29
N LYS A 215 19.80 14.12 -13.54
CA LYS A 215 19.48 14.76 -12.27
C LYS A 215 20.55 14.53 -11.19
N ASN A 216 21.21 13.39 -11.22
CA ASN A 216 22.19 12.99 -10.22
C ASN A 216 23.66 13.08 -10.72
N GLY A 217 23.88 13.51 -11.96
CA GLY A 217 25.22 13.68 -12.54
C GLY A 217 25.97 12.37 -12.74
N VAL A 218 25.26 11.27 -13.03
CA VAL A 218 25.86 9.95 -13.32
C VAL A 218 25.67 9.58 -14.80
N ALA A 219 26.47 8.66 -15.31
CA ALA A 219 26.36 8.23 -16.72
C ALA A 219 25.07 7.48 -17.00
N SER A 220 24.63 6.63 -16.07
CA SER A 220 23.36 5.94 -16.04
C SER A 220 23.13 5.35 -14.64
N MET A 221 21.89 5.07 -14.25
CA MET A 221 21.62 4.35 -12.98
C MET A 221 22.31 2.98 -12.98
N LYS A 222 22.29 2.30 -14.10
CA LYS A 222 22.95 1.00 -14.28
C LYS A 222 24.44 1.06 -13.99
N ALA A 223 25.14 2.04 -14.56
CA ALA A 223 26.57 2.25 -14.31
C ALA A 223 26.84 2.61 -12.84
N ALA A 224 26.00 3.46 -12.26
CA ALA A 224 26.12 3.85 -10.86
C ALA A 224 25.98 2.66 -9.90
N VAL A 225 25.03 1.75 -10.15
CA VAL A 225 24.85 0.51 -9.36
C VAL A 225 26.12 -0.35 -9.39
N TYR A 226 26.71 -0.53 -10.57
CA TYR A 226 27.97 -1.25 -10.72
C TYR A 226 29.10 -0.56 -9.95
N ASP A 227 29.33 0.72 -10.22
CA ASP A 227 30.45 1.47 -9.67
C ASP A 227 30.39 1.53 -8.15
N ILE A 228 29.24 1.87 -7.57
CA ILE A 228 29.03 1.94 -6.12
C ILE A 228 29.29 0.56 -5.49
N SER A 229 28.71 -0.49 -6.05
CA SER A 229 28.84 -1.85 -5.53
C SER A 229 30.28 -2.33 -5.52
N TYR A 230 31.01 -2.18 -6.62
CA TYR A 230 32.41 -2.61 -6.71
C TYR A 230 33.35 -1.76 -5.86
N GLN A 231 33.16 -0.43 -5.83
CA GLN A 231 33.98 0.45 -5.00
C GLN A 231 33.84 0.13 -3.51
N THR A 232 32.62 -0.15 -3.05
CA THR A 232 32.37 -0.55 -1.67
C THR A 232 32.96 -1.93 -1.37
N ALA A 233 32.79 -2.90 -2.27
CA ALA A 233 33.37 -4.23 -2.15
C ALA A 233 34.91 -4.17 -2.07
N TYR A 234 35.57 -3.35 -2.90
CA TYR A 234 37.02 -3.14 -2.83
C TYR A 234 37.48 -2.52 -1.51
N LYS A 235 36.70 -1.59 -0.94
CA LYS A 235 37.01 -1.01 0.37
C LYS A 235 36.93 -2.02 1.50
N MET A 236 35.96 -2.98 1.40
CA MET A 236 35.74 -3.97 2.44
C MET A 236 36.65 -5.19 2.31
N TYR A 237 36.86 -5.69 1.10
CA TYR A 237 37.51 -6.98 0.82
C TYR A 237 38.83 -6.88 0.05
N GLY A 238 39.24 -5.66 -0.36
CA GLY A 238 40.46 -5.44 -1.13
C GLY A 238 40.32 -5.60 -2.63
N GLN A 239 41.39 -5.28 -3.36
CA GLN A 239 41.47 -5.43 -4.80
C GLN A 239 42.75 -6.21 -5.16
N PRO A 240 42.65 -7.37 -5.86
CA PRO A 240 41.39 -7.98 -6.36
C PRO A 240 40.50 -8.49 -5.24
N LEU A 241 39.19 -8.63 -5.52
CA LEU A 241 38.24 -9.26 -4.61
C LEU A 241 38.55 -10.75 -4.40
N PRO A 242 38.29 -11.30 -3.20
CA PRO A 242 38.25 -12.75 -3.02
C PRO A 242 37.27 -13.38 -4.02
N LYS A 243 37.65 -14.49 -4.64
CA LYS A 243 36.86 -15.13 -5.71
C LYS A 243 35.39 -15.39 -5.31
N TYR A 244 35.15 -15.87 -4.09
CA TYR A 244 33.80 -16.08 -3.56
C TYR A 244 32.96 -14.79 -3.51
N VAL A 245 33.54 -13.70 -3.05
CA VAL A 245 32.89 -12.39 -2.96
C VAL A 245 32.55 -11.86 -4.36
N GLN A 246 33.50 -11.99 -5.29
CA GLN A 246 33.31 -11.56 -6.67
C GLN A 246 32.19 -12.36 -7.36
N GLU A 247 32.22 -13.69 -7.27
CA GLU A 247 31.19 -14.55 -7.87
C GLU A 247 29.77 -14.24 -7.32
N ARG A 248 29.67 -13.96 -6.01
CA ARG A 248 28.40 -13.57 -5.39
C ARG A 248 27.94 -12.21 -5.92
N LEU A 249 28.85 -11.22 -5.97
CA LEU A 249 28.53 -9.87 -6.44
C LEU A 249 28.11 -9.87 -7.91
N ASP A 250 28.87 -10.56 -8.77
CA ASP A 250 28.58 -10.65 -10.20
C ASP A 250 27.24 -11.32 -10.47
N ARG A 251 26.95 -12.43 -9.80
CA ARG A 251 25.67 -13.16 -9.92
C ARG A 251 24.49 -12.27 -9.54
N GLU A 252 24.59 -11.51 -8.47
CA GLU A 252 23.51 -10.61 -8.04
C GLU A 252 23.36 -9.40 -8.97
N LEU A 253 24.47 -8.79 -9.40
CA LEU A 253 24.44 -7.69 -10.36
C LEU A 253 23.83 -8.12 -11.70
N ASP A 254 24.16 -9.31 -12.19
CA ASP A 254 23.58 -9.85 -13.42
C ASP A 254 22.05 -10.02 -13.29
N ALA A 255 21.58 -10.51 -12.14
CA ALA A 255 20.15 -10.66 -11.88
C ALA A 255 19.44 -9.28 -11.77
N VAL A 256 19.98 -8.36 -10.96
CA VAL A 256 19.41 -7.02 -10.75
C VAL A 256 19.33 -6.23 -12.06
N ILE A 257 20.37 -6.30 -12.87
CA ILE A 257 20.46 -5.57 -14.14
C ILE A 257 19.67 -6.25 -15.24
N GLY A 258 19.76 -7.59 -15.33
CA GLY A 258 19.06 -8.37 -16.33
C GLY A 258 17.54 -8.22 -16.26
N HIS A 259 16.98 -8.11 -15.07
CA HIS A 259 15.55 -7.88 -14.85
C HIS A 259 15.15 -6.39 -14.78
N GLY A 260 16.10 -5.46 -14.92
CA GLY A 260 15.81 -4.02 -14.89
C GLY A 260 15.57 -3.42 -13.51
N TYR A 261 15.91 -4.14 -12.42
CA TYR A 261 15.71 -3.67 -11.04
C TYR A 261 16.74 -2.66 -10.54
N PHE A 262 17.76 -2.34 -11.36
CA PHE A 262 18.81 -1.36 -11.02
C PHE A 262 18.24 0.01 -10.64
N SER A 263 17.10 0.42 -11.21
CA SER A 263 16.42 1.68 -10.86
C SER A 263 15.92 1.66 -9.42
N VAL A 264 15.31 0.56 -8.97
CA VAL A 264 14.84 0.40 -7.59
C VAL A 264 16.00 0.49 -6.60
N TYR A 265 17.10 -0.22 -6.88
CA TYR A 265 18.31 -0.20 -6.05
C TYR A 265 18.94 1.21 -5.99
N TYR A 266 19.07 1.87 -7.15
CA TYR A 266 19.68 3.19 -7.19
C TYR A 266 18.85 4.23 -6.45
N ILE A 267 17.54 4.21 -6.60
CA ILE A 267 16.63 5.12 -5.90
C ILE A 267 16.68 4.87 -4.38
N SER A 268 16.67 3.61 -3.95
CA SER A 268 16.80 3.25 -2.53
C SER A 268 18.14 3.73 -1.95
N HIS A 269 19.23 3.57 -2.69
CA HIS A 269 20.54 4.13 -2.31
C HIS A 269 20.48 5.65 -2.09
N LEU A 270 19.86 6.39 -3.02
CA LEU A 270 19.74 7.84 -2.91
C LEU A 270 18.93 8.26 -1.67
N LEU A 271 17.84 7.53 -1.37
CA LEU A 271 17.02 7.78 -0.18
C LEU A 271 17.81 7.56 1.11
N VAL A 272 18.48 6.43 1.22
CA VAL A 272 19.32 6.10 2.39
C VAL A 272 20.46 7.12 2.54
N LYS A 273 21.16 7.43 1.44
CA LYS A 273 22.23 8.43 1.44
C LYS A 273 21.74 9.79 1.90
N ASN A 274 20.58 10.25 1.42
CA ASN A 274 20.01 11.54 1.81
C ASN A 274 19.72 11.61 3.32
N SER A 275 19.22 10.53 3.92
CA SER A 275 18.97 10.44 5.36
C SER A 275 20.26 10.41 6.17
N ASN A 276 21.23 9.59 5.73
CA ASN A 276 22.54 9.48 6.39
C ASN A 276 23.31 10.81 6.34
N ASP A 277 23.29 11.52 5.21
CA ASP A 277 23.91 12.85 5.05
C ASP A 277 23.28 13.89 6.01
N ALA A 278 22.00 13.70 6.40
CA ALA A 278 21.33 14.51 7.42
C ALA A 278 21.59 14.02 8.86
N GLY A 279 22.39 12.97 9.05
CA GLY A 279 22.74 12.40 10.35
C GLY A 279 21.75 11.40 10.92
N TYR A 280 20.74 10.98 10.13
CA TYR A 280 19.78 9.95 10.51
C TYR A 280 20.09 8.66 9.77
N ILE A 281 20.51 7.62 10.49
CA ILE A 281 20.74 6.31 9.89
C ILE A 281 19.41 5.70 9.44
N VAL A 282 19.48 4.81 8.46
CA VAL A 282 18.34 4.06 7.95
C VAL A 282 18.60 2.58 8.18
N GLY A 283 17.67 1.90 8.81
CA GLY A 283 17.66 0.44 8.92
C GLY A 283 16.92 -0.22 7.76
N SER A 284 17.25 -1.44 7.45
CA SER A 284 16.52 -2.22 6.46
C SER A 284 15.55 -3.21 7.13
N ARG A 285 14.52 -3.62 6.40
CA ARG A 285 13.52 -4.56 6.87
C ARG A 285 13.25 -5.64 5.81
N GLY A 286 12.94 -6.86 6.28
CA GLY A 286 12.51 -7.93 5.39
C GLY A 286 13.62 -8.54 4.53
N SER A 287 13.27 -8.94 3.32
CA SER A 287 14.12 -9.77 2.46
C SER A 287 15.29 -9.04 1.80
N VAL A 288 15.33 -7.71 1.81
CA VAL A 288 16.45 -6.93 1.22
C VAL A 288 17.81 -7.26 1.85
N GLY A 289 17.82 -7.66 3.13
CA GLY A 289 19.03 -8.12 3.84
C GLY A 289 19.69 -9.38 3.24
N SER A 290 19.07 -10.05 2.28
CA SER A 290 19.67 -11.18 1.55
C SER A 290 20.44 -10.76 0.28
N SER A 291 20.37 -9.48 -0.11
CA SER A 291 21.09 -8.96 -1.27
C SER A 291 22.44 -8.35 -0.89
N PHE A 292 23.52 -8.97 -1.38
CA PHE A 292 24.86 -8.45 -1.20
C PHE A 292 25.10 -7.14 -1.99
N VAL A 293 24.46 -6.99 -3.14
CA VAL A 293 24.45 -5.72 -3.90
C VAL A 293 23.79 -4.62 -3.05
N ALA A 294 22.69 -4.89 -2.35
CA ALA A 294 22.06 -3.92 -1.47
C ALA A 294 22.99 -3.50 -0.30
N THR A 295 23.75 -4.45 0.25
CA THR A 295 24.79 -4.17 1.26
C THR A 295 25.89 -3.28 0.68
N MET A 296 26.41 -3.60 -0.51
CA MET A 296 27.47 -2.83 -1.16
C MET A 296 27.02 -1.43 -1.59
N MET A 297 25.73 -1.24 -1.83
CA MET A 297 25.14 0.06 -2.11
C MET A 297 24.76 0.86 -0.85
N GLY A 298 24.96 0.29 0.34
CA GLY A 298 24.60 0.92 1.61
C GLY A 298 23.08 1.05 1.81
N ILE A 299 22.28 0.21 1.14
CA ILE A 299 20.82 0.15 1.28
C ILE A 299 20.47 -0.61 2.56
N THR A 300 21.22 -1.64 2.88
CA THR A 300 21.09 -2.47 4.08
C THR A 300 22.43 -2.60 4.81
N GLU A 301 22.38 -2.67 6.12
CA GLU A 301 23.49 -2.97 7.01
C GLU A 301 23.80 -4.48 7.08
N VAL A 302 22.88 -5.31 6.61
CA VAL A 302 22.99 -6.76 6.67
C VAL A 302 23.97 -7.28 5.63
N ASN A 303 24.98 -8.07 6.06
CA ASN A 303 25.90 -8.76 5.16
C ASN A 303 25.45 -10.22 4.98
N PRO A 304 24.90 -10.60 3.81
CA PRO A 304 24.32 -11.94 3.59
C PRO A 304 25.35 -13.02 3.26
N LEU A 305 26.64 -12.70 3.18
CA LEU A 305 27.68 -13.68 2.95
C LEU A 305 27.74 -14.69 4.10
N ARG A 306 28.41 -15.81 3.88
CA ARG A 306 28.68 -16.78 4.95
C ARG A 306 29.50 -16.17 6.07
N PRO A 307 29.45 -16.72 7.31
CA PRO A 307 30.32 -16.28 8.40
C PRO A 307 31.76 -16.19 7.97
N HIS A 308 32.42 -15.06 8.24
CA HIS A 308 33.77 -14.81 7.77
C HIS A 308 34.55 -13.82 8.63
N TYR A 309 35.85 -13.92 8.53
CA TYR A 309 36.79 -12.94 8.98
C TYR A 309 37.32 -12.12 7.81
N VAL A 310 37.52 -10.84 7.99
CA VAL A 310 38.22 -9.96 7.04
C VAL A 310 39.12 -8.98 7.75
N CYS A 311 40.37 -8.82 7.28
CA CYS A 311 41.30 -7.88 7.85
C CYS A 311 41.05 -6.47 7.29
N PRO A 312 40.79 -5.45 8.12
CA PRO A 312 40.58 -4.09 7.64
C PRO A 312 41.87 -3.43 7.09
N HIS A 313 43.05 -4.00 7.33
CA HIS A 313 44.34 -3.46 6.92
C HIS A 313 44.90 -4.14 5.67
N CYS A 314 44.98 -5.47 5.63
CA CYS A 314 45.59 -6.20 4.50
C CYS A 314 44.60 -7.00 3.66
N TYR A 315 43.33 -6.93 3.99
CA TYR A 315 42.23 -7.60 3.30
C TYR A 315 42.32 -9.13 3.27
N PHE A 316 43.17 -9.72 4.13
CA PHE A 316 43.09 -11.16 4.35
C PHE A 316 41.64 -11.54 4.71
N SER A 317 41.09 -12.57 4.09
CA SER A 317 39.71 -13.00 4.34
C SER A 317 39.65 -14.52 4.45
N ALA A 318 38.76 -15.00 5.35
CA ALA A 318 38.52 -16.42 5.59
C ALA A 318 37.02 -16.66 5.80
N PHE A 319 36.43 -17.55 5.02
CA PHE A 319 34.98 -17.84 5.02
C PHE A 319 34.70 -19.24 5.56
N LYS A 320 33.49 -19.45 6.08
CA LYS A 320 32.98 -20.78 6.42
C LYS A 320 32.70 -21.57 5.15
N PHE A 321 33.59 -22.50 4.80
CA PHE A 321 33.51 -23.35 3.62
C PHE A 321 33.56 -24.84 3.98
N ASN A 322 32.89 -25.67 3.19
CA ASN A 322 33.11 -27.11 3.22
C ASN A 322 34.42 -27.48 2.49
N GLU A 323 34.81 -28.78 2.51
CA GLU A 323 36.09 -29.21 1.95
C GLU A 323 36.21 -28.97 0.43
N GLU A 324 35.11 -29.12 -0.32
CA GLU A 324 35.10 -28.88 -1.76
C GLU A 324 35.27 -27.39 -2.07
N GLU A 325 34.58 -26.53 -1.32
CA GLU A 325 34.65 -25.08 -1.45
C GLU A 325 36.02 -24.52 -1.05
N LYS A 326 36.66 -25.07 0.00
CA LYS A 326 38.03 -24.70 0.36
C LYS A 326 39.00 -24.94 -0.80
N ALA A 327 38.87 -26.08 -1.46
CA ALA A 327 39.66 -26.40 -2.65
C ALA A 327 39.32 -25.46 -3.83
N GLN A 328 38.04 -25.18 -4.06
CA GLN A 328 37.54 -24.28 -5.11
C GLN A 328 38.07 -22.83 -4.96
N TYR A 329 38.09 -22.33 -3.72
CA TYR A 329 38.48 -20.96 -3.41
C TYR A 329 39.93 -20.84 -2.90
N ASN A 330 40.71 -21.93 -2.89
CA ASN A 330 42.09 -21.98 -2.43
C ASN A 330 42.27 -21.42 -1.02
N GLN A 331 41.31 -21.67 -0.12
CA GLN A 331 41.40 -21.19 1.24
C GLN A 331 42.34 -22.06 2.07
N ASN A 332 43.44 -21.44 2.56
CA ASN A 332 44.38 -22.07 3.46
C ASN A 332 44.48 -21.25 4.75
N ILE A 333 43.90 -21.76 5.82
CA ILE A 333 43.80 -21.10 7.14
C ILE A 333 44.24 -22.04 8.24
N SER A 334 44.50 -21.53 9.45
CA SER A 334 44.85 -22.36 10.59
C SER A 334 43.66 -23.22 11.06
N GLU A 335 43.95 -24.38 11.60
CA GLU A 335 42.95 -25.29 12.19
C GLU A 335 42.09 -24.58 13.26
N GLU A 336 42.68 -23.70 14.06
CA GLU A 336 41.97 -22.89 15.05
C GLU A 336 40.90 -22.00 14.41
N MET A 337 41.27 -21.27 13.36
CA MET A 337 40.34 -20.38 12.63
C MET A 337 39.25 -21.18 11.93
N GLU A 338 39.61 -22.30 11.34
CA GLU A 338 38.66 -23.21 10.71
C GLU A 338 37.64 -23.77 11.72
N ASN A 339 38.09 -24.20 12.88
CA ASN A 339 37.22 -24.69 13.94
C ASN A 339 36.23 -23.62 14.44
N GLU A 340 36.66 -22.36 14.55
CA GLU A 340 35.78 -21.26 14.92
C GLU A 340 34.74 -20.96 13.81
N LEU A 341 35.14 -20.91 12.54
CA LEU A 341 34.23 -20.73 11.41
C LEU A 341 33.19 -21.85 11.32
N ASN A 342 33.59 -23.10 11.56
CA ASN A 342 32.69 -24.26 11.48
C ASN A 342 31.66 -24.27 12.61
N LYS A 343 31.99 -23.77 13.80
CA LYS A 343 31.09 -23.69 14.96
C LYS A 343 30.09 -22.55 14.84
N ALA A 344 30.48 -21.44 14.21
CA ALA A 344 29.65 -20.26 14.13
C ALA A 344 28.41 -20.48 13.24
N GLY A 345 27.24 -20.11 13.74
CA GLY A 345 26.01 -20.02 12.96
C GLY A 345 26.04 -18.75 12.07
N VAL A 346 26.45 -17.64 12.66
CA VAL A 346 26.56 -16.32 12.04
C VAL A 346 27.87 -15.65 12.40
N GLY A 347 28.25 -14.61 11.66
CA GLY A 347 29.54 -13.93 11.85
C GLY A 347 29.72 -13.28 13.21
N VAL A 348 28.64 -12.85 13.88
CA VAL A 348 28.68 -12.29 15.24
C VAL A 348 29.07 -13.31 16.31
N ASP A 349 28.87 -14.60 16.08
CA ASP A 349 29.25 -15.69 17.00
C ASP A 349 30.76 -16.00 16.94
N LEU A 350 31.46 -15.50 15.92
CA LEU A 350 32.89 -15.71 15.76
C LEU A 350 33.66 -15.03 16.89
N LYS A 351 34.67 -15.69 17.45
CA LYS A 351 35.55 -15.09 18.45
C LYS A 351 36.48 -14.05 17.84
N PRO A 352 36.86 -13.00 18.58
CA PRO A 352 37.90 -12.06 18.14
C PRO A 352 39.21 -12.81 17.83
N MET A 353 39.77 -12.55 16.65
CA MET A 353 41.05 -13.15 16.22
C MET A 353 41.92 -12.10 15.55
N LYS A 354 43.26 -12.33 15.62
CA LYS A 354 44.24 -11.49 14.93
C LYS A 354 44.52 -12.02 13.52
N CYS A 355 44.73 -11.11 12.61
CA CYS A 355 45.13 -11.44 11.25
C CYS A 355 46.44 -12.23 11.20
N PRO A 356 46.51 -13.40 10.58
CA PRO A 356 47.73 -14.21 10.49
C PRO A 356 48.78 -13.56 9.61
N VAL A 357 48.41 -12.58 8.77
CA VAL A 357 49.34 -11.89 7.84
C VAL A 357 49.96 -10.66 8.46
N CYS A 358 49.17 -9.79 9.11
CA CYS A 358 49.64 -8.48 9.57
C CYS A 358 49.38 -8.20 11.06
N GLY A 359 48.75 -9.11 11.79
CA GLY A 359 48.55 -9.02 13.23
C GLY A 359 47.43 -8.09 13.71
N HIS A 360 46.77 -7.35 12.81
CA HIS A 360 45.61 -6.51 13.16
C HIS A 360 44.42 -7.36 13.56
N GLU A 361 43.50 -6.80 14.35
CA GLU A 361 42.25 -7.46 14.70
C GLU A 361 41.38 -7.66 13.44
N LEU A 362 40.77 -8.82 13.31
CA LEU A 362 39.91 -9.17 12.19
C LEU A 362 38.48 -8.71 12.44
N ASN A 363 37.90 -8.06 11.43
CA ASN A 363 36.45 -7.84 11.38
C ASN A 363 35.74 -9.18 11.19
N ARG A 364 34.56 -9.29 11.78
CA ARG A 364 33.69 -10.48 11.75
C ARG A 364 32.38 -10.12 11.08
N GLY A 365 31.88 -10.96 10.19
CA GLY A 365 30.64 -10.69 9.47
C GLY A 365 30.04 -11.92 8.84
N GLY A 366 28.90 -11.71 8.18
CA GLY A 366 28.18 -12.74 7.43
C GLY A 366 27.06 -13.40 8.23
N LEU A 367 25.86 -13.36 7.66
CA LEU A 367 24.64 -13.93 8.26
C LEU A 367 24.13 -15.16 7.51
N ASP A 368 24.85 -15.61 6.46
CA ASP A 368 24.56 -16.81 5.66
C ASP A 368 23.14 -16.82 5.08
N ILE A 369 22.76 -15.74 4.37
CA ILE A 369 21.43 -15.58 3.81
C ILE A 369 21.47 -15.81 2.30
N ALA A 370 20.59 -16.67 1.81
CA ALA A 370 20.48 -16.96 0.38
C ALA A 370 19.81 -15.81 -0.39
N PHE A 371 20.40 -15.40 -1.52
CA PHE A 371 19.86 -14.32 -2.37
C PHE A 371 18.48 -14.65 -2.95
N GLU A 372 18.21 -15.91 -3.19
CA GLU A 372 16.98 -16.44 -3.72
C GLU A 372 15.76 -16.10 -2.84
N THR A 373 15.96 -15.77 -1.57
CA THR A 373 14.88 -15.31 -0.67
C THR A 373 14.35 -13.92 -1.05
N PHE A 374 15.13 -13.14 -1.80
CA PHE A 374 14.77 -11.78 -2.22
C PHE A 374 14.15 -11.73 -3.62
N LEU A 375 14.84 -12.22 -4.63
CA LEU A 375 14.40 -12.13 -6.03
C LEU A 375 13.87 -13.45 -6.62
N GLY A 376 13.79 -14.53 -5.83
CA GLY A 376 13.48 -15.86 -6.35
C GLY A 376 14.68 -16.51 -7.03
N PHE A 377 14.48 -17.70 -7.60
CA PHE A 377 15.56 -18.46 -8.23
C PHE A 377 15.96 -17.94 -9.60
N THR A 378 15.03 -17.33 -10.33
CA THR A 378 15.22 -16.79 -11.68
C THR A 378 15.08 -15.27 -11.76
N GLY A 379 14.94 -14.60 -10.62
CA GLY A 379 14.73 -13.14 -10.55
C GLY A 379 13.29 -12.71 -10.90
N GLU A 380 12.35 -13.65 -10.81
CA GLU A 380 10.94 -13.43 -11.17
C GLU A 380 10.17 -12.55 -10.17
N LYS A 381 10.68 -12.43 -8.94
CA LYS A 381 10.04 -11.62 -7.91
C LYS A 381 10.51 -10.18 -8.00
N VAL A 382 9.57 -9.23 -8.06
CA VAL A 382 9.89 -7.79 -7.95
C VAL A 382 10.47 -7.50 -6.57
N PRO A 383 11.63 -6.81 -6.48
CA PRO A 383 12.25 -6.49 -5.19
C PRO A 383 11.37 -5.53 -4.39
N ASP A 384 11.09 -5.92 -3.14
CA ASP A 384 10.42 -5.09 -2.14
C ASP A 384 11.47 -4.60 -1.14
N ILE A 385 11.80 -3.31 -1.19
CA ILE A 385 12.84 -2.70 -0.37
C ILE A 385 12.18 -1.81 0.69
N ASP A 386 11.95 -2.41 1.86
CA ASP A 386 11.44 -1.74 3.04
C ASP A 386 12.58 -1.05 3.82
N LEU A 387 12.42 0.24 4.07
CA LEU A 387 13.43 1.06 4.75
C LEU A 387 12.83 1.74 5.99
N ASN A 388 13.47 1.51 7.14
CA ASN A 388 13.12 2.11 8.42
C ASN A 388 13.87 3.44 8.59
N PHE A 389 13.16 4.53 8.40
CA PHE A 389 13.66 5.89 8.66
C PHE A 389 13.33 6.32 10.09
N SER A 390 14.11 7.25 10.63
CA SER A 390 13.69 7.93 11.85
C SER A 390 12.32 8.60 11.65
N GLY A 391 11.41 8.43 12.61
CA GLY A 391 10.11 9.11 12.60
C GLY A 391 10.23 10.63 12.49
N GLU A 392 11.33 11.21 13.02
CA GLU A 392 11.61 12.64 12.91
C GLU A 392 12.06 13.07 11.51
N TYR A 393 12.65 12.16 10.72
CA TYR A 393 13.15 12.45 9.37
C TYR A 393 12.22 11.97 8.26
N GLN A 394 11.24 11.13 8.54
CA GLN A 394 10.36 10.51 7.55
C GLN A 394 9.70 11.53 6.61
N ALA A 395 9.19 12.64 7.16
CA ALA A 395 8.57 13.70 6.37
C ALA A 395 9.57 14.34 5.36
N GLN A 396 10.84 14.49 5.75
CA GLN A 396 11.89 15.02 4.87
C GLN A 396 12.25 14.01 3.77
N ALA A 397 12.26 12.71 4.09
CA ALA A 397 12.47 11.65 3.11
C ALA A 397 11.33 11.62 2.07
N HIS A 398 10.07 11.79 2.49
CA HIS A 398 8.96 11.97 1.57
C HIS A 398 9.13 13.20 0.67
N LEU A 399 9.50 14.36 1.23
CA LEU A 399 9.78 15.57 0.45
C LEU A 399 10.95 15.39 -0.53
N PHE A 400 11.95 14.60 -0.16
CA PHE A 400 13.03 14.25 -1.07
C PHE A 400 12.51 13.51 -2.30
N CYS A 401 11.54 12.59 -2.14
CA CYS A 401 10.88 11.92 -3.26
C CYS A 401 10.18 12.92 -4.18
N GLN A 402 9.40 13.87 -3.63
CA GLN A 402 8.74 14.89 -4.46
C GLN A 402 9.74 15.79 -5.21
N LYS A 403 10.84 16.17 -4.56
CA LYS A 403 11.91 16.94 -5.20
C LYS A 403 12.62 16.15 -6.29
N THR A 404 12.75 14.84 -6.09
CA THR A 404 13.43 13.95 -7.03
C THR A 404 12.58 13.63 -8.25
N PHE A 405 11.33 13.28 -8.07
CA PHE A 405 10.46 12.81 -9.16
C PHE A 405 9.50 13.89 -9.69
N GLY A 406 9.21 14.91 -8.91
CA GLY A 406 8.22 15.94 -9.21
C GLY A 406 6.92 15.74 -8.44
N ILE A 407 6.21 16.85 -8.21
CA ILE A 407 4.94 16.84 -7.47
C ILE A 407 3.81 16.10 -8.23
N ASP A 408 3.91 16.04 -9.56
CA ASP A 408 2.94 15.35 -10.41
C ASP A 408 3.29 13.88 -10.68
N ASN A 409 4.41 13.41 -10.13
CA ASN A 409 4.92 12.06 -10.35
C ASN A 409 5.14 11.27 -9.06
N ALA A 410 5.06 11.89 -7.89
CA ALA A 410 5.20 11.22 -6.60
C ALA A 410 3.93 11.43 -5.75
N PHE A 411 3.31 10.32 -5.36
CA PHE A 411 2.04 10.28 -4.63
C PHE A 411 2.16 9.38 -3.40
N ARG A 412 1.36 9.66 -2.37
CA ARG A 412 1.21 8.68 -1.28
C ARG A 412 0.45 7.45 -1.79
N ALA A 413 0.85 6.28 -1.34
CA ALA A 413 0.10 5.06 -1.62
C ALA A 413 -1.25 5.09 -0.90
N GLY A 414 -2.33 4.83 -1.63
CA GLY A 414 -3.67 4.75 -1.07
C GLY A 414 -3.92 3.42 -0.36
N THR A 415 -4.77 3.44 0.64
CA THR A 415 -5.27 2.25 1.32
C THR A 415 -6.79 2.27 1.39
N VAL A 416 -7.39 1.09 1.39
CA VAL A 416 -8.82 0.92 1.63
C VAL A 416 -9.01 0.07 2.89
N SER A 417 -9.48 0.71 3.95
CA SER A 417 -9.77 0.00 5.19
C SER A 417 -11.12 -0.69 5.13
N THR A 418 -11.20 -1.87 5.73
CA THR A 418 -12.41 -2.66 5.86
C THR A 418 -12.88 -2.73 7.32
N VAL A 419 -14.14 -3.12 7.51
CA VAL A 419 -14.70 -3.33 8.84
C VAL A 419 -14.14 -4.62 9.42
N GLN A 420 -13.40 -4.52 10.52
CA GLN A 420 -12.84 -5.66 11.24
C GLN A 420 -13.90 -6.35 12.11
N SER A 421 -13.75 -7.64 12.39
CA SER A 421 -14.73 -8.46 13.10
C SER A 421 -15.17 -7.88 14.47
N LYS A 422 -14.25 -7.30 15.25
CA LYS A 422 -14.58 -6.63 16.52
C LYS A 422 -15.49 -5.42 16.32
N THR A 423 -15.23 -4.64 15.28
CA THR A 423 -16.03 -3.46 14.92
C THR A 423 -17.40 -3.89 14.39
N ALA A 424 -17.44 -4.91 13.54
CA ALA A 424 -18.66 -5.49 13.01
C ALA A 424 -19.59 -6.01 14.12
N PHE A 425 -19.00 -6.69 15.11
CA PHE A 425 -19.74 -7.15 16.29
C PHE A 425 -20.35 -5.98 17.10
N ALA A 426 -19.56 -4.92 17.30
CA ALA A 426 -20.06 -3.72 17.98
C ALA A 426 -21.21 -3.09 17.19
N TYR A 427 -21.11 -2.96 15.87
CA TYR A 427 -22.19 -2.41 15.02
C TYR A 427 -23.47 -3.23 15.14
N ALA A 428 -23.38 -4.55 15.05
CA ALA A 428 -24.54 -5.42 15.19
C ALA A 428 -25.19 -5.27 16.59
N ARG A 429 -24.38 -5.34 17.65
CA ARG A 429 -24.85 -5.19 19.03
C ARG A 429 -25.57 -3.86 19.24
N ASP A 430 -24.93 -2.75 18.85
CA ASP A 430 -25.43 -1.39 19.10
C ASP A 430 -26.73 -1.12 18.31
N TYR A 431 -26.82 -1.64 17.07
CA TYR A 431 -28.04 -1.59 16.26
C TYR A 431 -29.21 -2.30 16.96
N TYR A 432 -29.05 -3.58 17.33
CA TYR A 432 -30.13 -4.34 17.94
C TYR A 432 -30.51 -3.83 19.34
N GLN A 433 -29.57 -3.29 20.10
CA GLN A 433 -29.86 -2.58 21.34
C GLN A 433 -30.71 -1.31 21.09
N LYS A 434 -30.37 -0.54 20.06
CA LYS A 434 -31.10 0.70 19.70
C LYS A 434 -32.55 0.42 19.32
N ILE A 435 -32.82 -0.65 18.59
CA ILE A 435 -34.19 -1.04 18.20
C ILE A 435 -34.90 -1.90 19.26
N GLY A 436 -34.29 -2.14 20.42
CA GLY A 436 -34.90 -2.89 21.52
C GLY A 436 -35.02 -4.39 21.29
N VAL A 437 -34.29 -4.97 20.36
CA VAL A 437 -34.35 -6.41 20.01
C VAL A 437 -33.16 -7.15 20.65
N PHE A 438 -33.47 -8.12 21.51
CA PHE A 438 -32.42 -8.97 22.10
C PHE A 438 -31.91 -10.01 21.10
N LYS A 439 -30.58 -10.05 20.94
CA LYS A 439 -29.88 -11.08 20.17
C LYS A 439 -28.87 -11.80 21.08
N ARG A 440 -28.79 -13.13 20.94
CA ARG A 440 -27.76 -13.92 21.64
C ARG A 440 -26.38 -13.59 21.07
N GLN A 441 -25.34 -13.76 21.89
CA GLN A 441 -23.96 -13.49 21.49
C GLN A 441 -23.56 -14.23 20.20
N VAL A 442 -23.87 -15.53 20.10
CA VAL A 442 -23.59 -16.35 18.89
C VAL A 442 -24.25 -15.79 17.64
N GLU A 443 -25.46 -15.21 17.78
CA GLU A 443 -26.15 -14.59 16.64
C GLU A 443 -25.51 -13.27 16.24
N LEU A 444 -25.05 -12.47 17.21
CA LEU A 444 -24.27 -11.25 16.95
C LEU A 444 -22.93 -11.58 16.29
N GLU A 445 -22.27 -12.66 16.70
CA GLU A 445 -21.03 -13.15 16.08
C GLU A 445 -21.26 -13.58 14.63
N ARG A 446 -22.36 -14.29 14.33
CA ARG A 446 -22.75 -14.66 12.97
C ARG A 446 -23.01 -13.42 12.10
N LEU A 447 -23.74 -12.44 12.62
CA LEU A 447 -23.97 -11.18 11.94
C LEU A 447 -22.66 -10.42 11.70
N ALA A 448 -21.75 -10.43 12.68
CA ALA A 448 -20.45 -9.78 12.55
C ALA A 448 -19.60 -10.38 11.41
N VAL A 449 -19.66 -11.69 11.20
CA VAL A 449 -18.96 -12.34 10.07
C VAL A 449 -19.47 -11.79 8.74
N MET A 450 -20.78 -11.68 8.57
CA MET A 450 -21.39 -11.16 7.34
C MET A 450 -21.16 -9.65 7.13
N LEU A 451 -20.96 -8.90 8.20
CA LEU A 451 -20.65 -7.47 8.18
C LEU A 451 -19.16 -7.19 8.00
N SER A 452 -18.30 -8.17 8.27
CA SER A 452 -16.84 -8.02 8.16
C SER A 452 -16.38 -7.84 6.72
N GLU A 453 -15.18 -7.27 6.55
CA GLU A 453 -14.50 -7.04 5.28
C GLU A 453 -15.18 -6.05 4.31
N SER A 454 -16.36 -5.53 4.66
CA SER A 454 -16.97 -4.46 3.89
C SER A 454 -16.09 -3.21 3.93
N LYS A 455 -15.93 -2.56 2.78
CA LYS A 455 -15.12 -1.33 2.65
C LYS A 455 -15.71 -0.23 3.53
N ARG A 456 -14.83 0.47 4.26
CA ARG A 456 -15.23 1.50 5.23
C ARG A 456 -14.73 2.89 4.84
N THR A 457 -13.43 3.05 4.70
CA THR A 457 -12.80 4.34 4.39
C THR A 457 -11.59 4.14 3.50
N THR A 458 -11.25 5.19 2.76
CA THR A 458 -9.94 5.32 2.11
C THR A 458 -8.98 6.06 3.05
N GLY A 459 -7.69 5.81 2.88
CA GLY A 459 -6.64 6.44 3.68
C GLY A 459 -5.32 6.48 2.93
N GLN A 460 -4.28 6.92 3.63
CA GLN A 460 -2.90 6.92 3.15
C GLN A 460 -2.12 5.80 3.83
N HIS A 461 -1.30 5.10 3.07
CA HIS A 461 -0.26 4.25 3.64
C HIS A 461 0.76 5.11 4.40
N PRO A 462 1.16 4.76 5.63
CA PRO A 462 2.00 5.63 6.45
C PRO A 462 3.40 5.88 5.87
N GLY A 463 3.94 4.95 5.10
CA GLY A 463 5.30 5.03 4.54
C GLY A 463 5.37 4.93 3.01
N GLY A 464 4.30 4.47 2.34
CA GLY A 464 4.34 4.17 0.91
C GLY A 464 4.27 5.42 0.03
N ILE A 465 5.22 5.54 -0.89
CA ILE A 465 5.24 6.53 -1.98
C ILE A 465 5.18 5.78 -3.31
N VAL A 466 4.22 6.13 -4.13
CA VAL A 466 4.08 5.62 -5.51
C VAL A 466 4.71 6.60 -6.47
N VAL A 467 5.53 6.10 -7.39
CA VAL A 467 6.23 6.93 -8.37
C VAL A 467 5.75 6.61 -9.78
N VAL A 468 5.28 7.63 -10.48
CA VAL A 468 4.92 7.59 -11.90
C VAL A 468 6.11 8.10 -12.71
N PRO A 469 6.51 7.46 -13.82
CA PRO A 469 7.57 7.96 -14.70
C PRO A 469 7.33 9.39 -15.20
N ASP A 470 8.40 10.11 -15.46
CA ASP A 470 8.39 11.51 -15.87
C ASP A 470 7.79 11.76 -17.29
N ASP A 471 7.76 10.73 -18.13
CA ASP A 471 7.23 10.75 -19.50
C ASP A 471 5.76 10.28 -19.59
N ILE A 472 5.12 9.96 -18.47
CA ILE A 472 3.75 9.47 -18.40
C ILE A 472 2.91 10.39 -17.52
N GLU A 473 1.74 10.78 -18.01
CA GLU A 473 0.76 11.49 -17.20
C GLU A 473 0.12 10.51 -16.19
N TYR A 474 0.07 10.86 -14.90
CA TYR A 474 -0.45 9.94 -13.88
C TYR A 474 -1.86 9.40 -14.19
N THR A 475 -2.68 10.19 -14.87
CA THR A 475 -4.03 9.79 -15.30
C THR A 475 -4.06 8.71 -16.39
N ASP A 476 -2.92 8.35 -16.97
CA ASP A 476 -2.82 7.16 -17.82
C ASP A 476 -2.77 5.86 -17.02
N LEU A 477 -2.45 5.95 -15.70
CA LEU A 477 -2.19 4.79 -14.84
C LEU A 477 -3.13 4.74 -13.62
N ILE A 478 -3.30 5.88 -12.90
CA ILE A 478 -4.05 5.93 -11.64
C ILE A 478 -4.83 7.25 -11.49
N PRO A 479 -6.02 7.23 -10.86
CA PRO A 479 -6.64 8.44 -10.33
C PRO A 479 -6.03 8.79 -8.96
N VAL A 480 -6.09 10.07 -8.58
CA VAL A 480 -5.57 10.57 -7.30
C VAL A 480 -6.63 11.34 -6.51
N GLN A 481 -6.42 11.46 -5.21
CA GLN A 481 -7.30 12.18 -4.29
C GLN A 481 -6.49 12.91 -3.22
N TYR A 482 -7.08 13.93 -2.60
CA TYR A 482 -6.62 14.38 -1.28
C TYR A 482 -7.18 13.45 -0.20
N PRO A 483 -6.36 13.04 0.77
CA PRO A 483 -6.83 12.24 1.89
C PRO A 483 -7.79 13.07 2.77
N PRO A 484 -8.59 12.42 3.61
CA PRO A 484 -9.25 13.09 4.72
C PRO A 484 -8.19 13.80 5.57
N ILE A 485 -8.46 15.06 5.95
CA ILE A 485 -7.57 15.87 6.78
C ILE A 485 -7.36 15.14 8.11
N SER A 486 -6.11 14.87 8.48
CA SER A 486 -5.74 14.36 9.80
C SER A 486 -5.11 15.51 10.62
N ASP A 487 -5.31 15.50 11.93
CA ASP A 487 -4.74 16.52 12.85
C ASP A 487 -3.21 16.53 12.88
N ASN A 488 -2.56 15.53 12.23
CA ASN A 488 -1.11 15.39 12.14
C ASN A 488 -0.52 15.88 10.81
N ASP A 489 -1.33 16.48 9.93
CA ASP A 489 -0.82 17.06 8.70
C ASP A 489 -0.02 18.32 9.03
N ILE A 490 1.28 18.30 8.72
CA ILE A 490 2.13 19.48 8.79
C ILE A 490 1.58 20.49 7.77
N GLU A 491 1.23 21.69 8.26
CA GLU A 491 0.70 22.80 7.45
C GLU A 491 1.47 22.97 6.12
N GLY A 492 0.77 22.87 5.00
CA GLY A 492 1.30 23.09 3.66
C GLY A 492 1.73 21.83 2.88
N GLN A 493 1.56 20.62 3.42
CA GLN A 493 1.91 19.37 2.71
C GLN A 493 0.68 18.56 2.31
N ASN A 494 -0.15 19.11 1.43
CA ASN A 494 -1.26 18.35 0.82
C ASN A 494 -0.72 17.33 -0.18
N TRP A 495 -0.29 16.16 0.32
CA TRP A 495 0.09 15.05 -0.52
C TRP A 495 -1.13 14.45 -1.22
N ARG A 496 -1.09 14.42 -2.56
CA ARG A 496 -2.05 13.62 -3.30
C ARG A 496 -1.76 12.15 -3.08
N THR A 497 -2.82 11.35 -3.01
CA THR A 497 -2.79 9.92 -2.72
C THR A 497 -3.40 9.18 -3.88
N SER A 498 -2.90 7.99 -4.24
CA SER A 498 -3.59 7.14 -5.21
C SER A 498 -5.00 6.80 -4.71
N HIS A 499 -5.98 6.91 -5.58
CA HIS A 499 -7.37 6.59 -5.23
C HIS A 499 -7.59 5.08 -5.09
N TYR A 500 -6.87 4.27 -5.85
CA TYR A 500 -6.83 2.83 -5.67
C TYR A 500 -6.02 2.45 -4.43
N ASP A 501 -6.39 1.34 -3.80
CA ASP A 501 -5.52 0.61 -2.88
C ASP A 501 -4.27 0.16 -3.63
N TYR A 502 -3.07 0.42 -3.06
CA TYR A 502 -1.82 0.18 -3.74
C TYR A 502 -1.58 -1.30 -4.08
N HIS A 503 -2.12 -2.24 -3.28
CA HIS A 503 -2.05 -3.67 -3.55
C HIS A 503 -2.68 -4.09 -4.89
N LYS A 504 -3.50 -3.21 -5.50
CA LYS A 504 -4.11 -3.48 -6.80
C LYS A 504 -3.21 -3.17 -7.99
N PHE A 505 -2.13 -2.42 -7.77
CA PHE A 505 -1.18 -2.00 -8.81
C PHE A 505 0.28 -2.07 -8.38
N GLU A 506 0.60 -2.81 -7.31
CA GLU A 506 1.97 -2.97 -6.79
C GLU A 506 2.93 -3.57 -7.82
N ASP A 507 2.44 -4.42 -8.71
CA ASP A 507 3.21 -4.99 -9.83
C ASP A 507 3.39 -4.01 -11.01
N ASN A 508 2.73 -2.85 -10.98
CA ASN A 508 2.67 -1.93 -12.11
C ASN A 508 3.44 -0.63 -11.88
N LEU A 509 3.48 -0.13 -10.68
CA LEU A 509 4.15 1.14 -10.33
C LEU A 509 5.17 0.92 -9.23
N LEU A 510 6.31 1.61 -9.37
CA LEU A 510 7.32 1.64 -8.32
C LEU A 510 6.72 2.20 -7.04
N LYS A 511 6.75 1.41 -5.98
CA LYS A 511 6.46 1.82 -4.62
C LYS A 511 7.76 1.91 -3.82
N LEU A 512 7.91 2.95 -3.06
CA LEU A 512 9.01 3.17 -2.12
C LEU A 512 8.43 3.13 -0.71
N ASP A 513 8.90 2.21 0.12
CA ASP A 513 8.45 2.07 1.51
C ASP A 513 9.39 2.81 2.46
N ILE A 514 8.98 4.02 2.84
CA ILE A 514 9.68 4.92 3.76
C ILE A 514 8.97 4.84 5.10
N LEU A 515 9.33 3.84 5.90
CA LEU A 515 8.64 3.55 7.15
C LEU A 515 9.24 4.38 8.29
N GLY A 516 8.41 5.11 9.04
CA GLY A 516 8.84 5.78 10.27
C GLY A 516 9.00 4.76 11.39
N HIS A 517 10.18 4.71 12.00
CA HIS A 517 10.51 3.76 13.07
C HIS A 517 11.25 4.43 14.22
N ASP A 518 11.14 3.86 15.42
CA ASP A 518 11.77 4.43 16.62
C ASP A 518 13.28 4.12 16.67
N ASP A 519 13.72 2.97 16.16
CA ASP A 519 15.10 2.51 16.26
C ASP A 519 16.11 3.53 15.68
N PRO A 520 15.93 4.06 14.45
CA PRO A 520 16.83 5.07 13.93
C PRO A 520 16.82 6.38 14.75
N THR A 521 15.67 6.73 15.34
CA THR A 521 15.56 7.92 16.20
C THR A 521 16.34 7.72 17.50
N VAL A 522 16.18 6.56 18.14
CA VAL A 522 16.93 6.19 19.35
C VAL A 522 18.42 6.13 19.06
N MET A 523 18.83 5.53 17.94
CA MET A 523 20.24 5.47 17.53
C MET A 523 20.82 6.86 17.30
N LYS A 524 20.07 7.75 16.63
CA LYS A 524 20.49 9.16 16.46
C LYS A 524 20.73 9.84 17.80
N PHE A 525 19.78 9.72 18.73
CA PHE A 525 19.89 10.28 20.07
C PHE A 525 21.12 9.75 20.82
N LEU A 526 21.37 8.43 20.76
CA LEU A 526 22.55 7.81 21.39
C LEU A 526 23.86 8.28 20.76
N MET A 527 23.94 8.37 19.44
CA MET A 527 25.13 8.83 18.73
C MET A 527 25.39 10.33 18.97
N ASP A 528 24.37 11.15 19.08
CA ASP A 528 24.53 12.56 19.47
C ASP A 528 25.14 12.69 20.87
N ASN A 529 24.77 11.80 21.79
CA ASN A 529 25.38 11.74 23.12
C ASN A 529 26.84 11.27 23.09
N VAL A 530 27.18 10.29 22.23
CA VAL A 530 28.56 9.85 21.99
C VAL A 530 29.43 11.01 21.46
N HIS A 531 28.90 11.75 20.49
CA HIS A 531 29.62 12.91 19.92
C HIS A 531 29.76 14.07 20.90
N ALA A 532 28.82 14.26 21.81
CA ALA A 532 28.89 15.27 22.86
C ALA A 532 29.91 14.91 23.97
N ASN A 533 30.19 13.61 24.15
CA ASN A 533 31.06 13.09 25.22
C ASN A 533 32.08 12.08 24.65
N PRO A 534 32.95 12.51 23.71
CA PRO A 534 33.81 11.59 22.97
C PRO A 534 34.84 10.84 23.82
N ASP A 535 35.19 11.37 24.99
CA ASP A 535 36.16 10.73 25.93
C ASP A 535 35.52 9.57 26.71
N ASP A 536 34.21 9.49 26.78
CA ASP A 536 33.52 8.46 27.53
C ASP A 536 33.28 7.17 26.71
N PHE A 537 33.46 7.23 25.38
CA PHE A 537 33.15 6.14 24.47
C PHE A 537 34.36 5.72 23.63
N PRO A 538 34.61 4.41 23.42
CA PRO A 538 35.71 3.90 22.61
C PRO A 538 35.44 3.97 21.10
N PHE A 539 34.30 4.49 20.67
CA PHE A 539 33.85 4.60 19.27
C PHE A 539 33.21 5.97 19.01
N SER A 540 33.26 6.41 17.77
CA SER A 540 32.66 7.67 17.31
C SER A 540 31.65 7.51 16.18
N THR A 541 31.45 6.29 15.69
CA THR A 541 30.51 5.95 14.62
C THR A 541 29.74 4.68 14.98
N VAL A 542 28.60 4.47 14.34
CA VAL A 542 27.79 3.25 14.52
C VAL A 542 28.60 2.00 14.19
N ASP A 543 29.43 2.04 13.14
CA ASP A 543 30.29 0.91 12.74
C ASP A 543 31.37 0.57 13.78
N GLY A 544 31.69 1.50 14.66
CA GLY A 544 32.63 1.29 15.76
C GLY A 544 32.01 0.60 17.00
N ILE A 545 30.70 0.46 17.05
CA ILE A 545 30.01 -0.20 18.18
C ILE A 545 30.31 -1.70 18.13
N PRO A 546 30.79 -2.32 19.24
CA PRO A 546 31.02 -3.76 19.26
C PRO A 546 29.74 -4.56 19.02
N TYR A 547 29.76 -5.45 18.04
CA TYR A 547 28.59 -6.32 17.75
C TYR A 547 28.36 -7.40 18.83
N TYR A 548 29.37 -7.74 19.60
CA TYR A 548 29.29 -8.76 20.63
C TYR A 548 29.80 -8.21 21.96
N ASP A 549 28.91 -8.21 22.93
CA ASP A 549 29.21 -8.01 24.34
C ASP A 549 28.39 -9.02 25.16
N GLU A 550 29.07 -9.83 25.97
CA GLU A 550 28.46 -10.93 26.70
C GLU A 550 27.39 -10.46 27.71
N LYS A 551 27.60 -9.30 28.34
CA LYS A 551 26.62 -8.69 29.24
C LYS A 551 25.37 -8.21 28.49
N VAL A 552 25.57 -7.58 27.32
CA VAL A 552 24.46 -7.10 26.48
C VAL A 552 23.64 -8.28 25.96
N ILE A 553 24.30 -9.32 25.47
CA ILE A 553 23.59 -10.54 25.00
C ILE A 553 22.82 -11.22 26.13
N SER A 554 23.36 -11.23 27.36
CA SER A 554 22.67 -11.82 28.50
C SER A 554 21.35 -11.16 28.87
N LEU A 555 21.11 -9.89 28.42
CA LEU A 555 19.85 -9.17 28.64
C LEU A 555 18.64 -9.85 27.97
N PHE A 556 18.87 -10.60 26.90
CA PHE A 556 17.81 -11.34 26.24
C PHE A 556 17.34 -12.58 27.02
N ALA A 557 18.18 -13.09 27.93
CA ALA A 557 17.89 -14.26 28.78
C ALA A 557 17.62 -13.88 30.25
N SER A 558 18.15 -12.74 30.74
CA SER A 558 18.04 -12.31 32.14
C SER A 558 18.15 -10.80 32.26
N LYS A 559 17.60 -10.22 33.31
CA LYS A 559 17.75 -8.82 33.70
C LYS A 559 19.01 -8.54 34.53
N ASP A 560 19.74 -9.56 34.94
CA ASP A 560 20.79 -9.44 35.97
C ASP A 560 21.92 -8.48 35.56
N ALA A 561 22.26 -8.41 34.29
CA ALA A 561 23.27 -7.51 33.79
C ALA A 561 22.92 -6.01 33.93
N LEU A 562 21.65 -5.67 34.18
CA LEU A 562 21.23 -4.29 34.46
C LEU A 562 21.55 -3.84 35.88
N GLU A 563 21.78 -4.79 36.81
CA GLU A 563 22.06 -4.55 38.24
C GLU A 563 21.00 -3.70 38.94
N LEU A 564 19.79 -3.65 38.38
CA LEU A 564 18.66 -2.89 38.90
C LEU A 564 17.90 -3.71 39.95
N LYS A 565 17.34 -3.02 40.97
CA LYS A 565 16.53 -3.59 42.03
C LYS A 565 15.25 -2.81 42.20
N GLY A 566 14.18 -3.51 42.59
CA GLY A 566 12.87 -2.91 42.89
C GLY A 566 11.72 -3.83 42.51
N GLU A 567 10.56 -3.66 43.12
CA GLU A 567 9.40 -4.54 42.89
C GLU A 567 9.02 -4.66 41.42
N ASP A 568 9.05 -3.56 40.67
CA ASP A 568 8.71 -3.55 39.23
C ASP A 568 9.78 -4.30 38.40
N VAL A 569 11.06 -4.18 38.76
CA VAL A 569 12.17 -4.85 38.09
C VAL A 569 12.18 -6.34 38.43
N ASP A 570 11.80 -6.70 39.64
CA ASP A 570 11.81 -8.09 40.09
C ASP A 570 10.78 -8.96 39.36
N THR A 571 9.79 -8.35 38.73
CA THR A 571 8.81 -9.05 37.90
C THR A 571 9.29 -9.30 36.46
N LEU A 572 10.43 -8.75 36.06
CA LEU A 572 10.95 -8.90 34.70
C LEU A 572 11.76 -10.19 34.57
N SER A 573 11.46 -10.96 33.53
CA SER A 573 12.22 -12.17 33.15
C SER A 573 13.47 -11.86 32.33
N SER A 574 13.41 -10.81 31.49
CA SER A 574 14.52 -10.35 30.62
C SER A 574 14.83 -8.89 30.82
N GLY A 575 16.02 -8.46 30.41
CA GLY A 575 16.49 -7.07 30.46
C GLY A 575 16.09 -6.23 29.23
N THR A 576 15.22 -6.72 28.37
CA THR A 576 14.96 -6.14 27.04
C THR A 576 13.88 -5.04 27.02
N ILE A 577 13.35 -4.63 28.17
CA ILE A 577 12.20 -3.71 28.25
C ILE A 577 12.43 -2.36 27.54
N GLY A 578 13.69 -1.87 27.49
CA GLY A 578 14.07 -0.62 26.82
C GLY A 578 14.58 -0.82 25.40
N ILE A 579 14.62 -2.04 24.88
CA ILE A 579 15.06 -2.33 23.51
C ILE A 579 13.84 -2.27 22.58
N PRO A 580 13.84 -1.41 21.56
CA PRO A 580 12.74 -1.33 20.60
C PRO A 580 12.37 -2.71 20.04
N GLU A 581 11.09 -2.94 19.81
CA GLU A 581 10.45 -4.22 19.44
C GLU A 581 10.59 -5.34 20.48
N PHE A 582 11.72 -5.50 21.16
CA PHE A 582 11.95 -6.53 22.19
C PHE A 582 11.36 -6.20 23.56
N GLY A 583 11.02 -4.94 23.82
CA GLY A 583 10.44 -4.50 25.08
C GLY A 583 8.95 -4.79 25.25
N THR A 584 8.25 -5.24 24.20
CA THR A 584 6.81 -5.53 24.27
C THR A 584 6.54 -6.80 25.12
N GLN A 585 5.38 -6.82 25.81
CA GLN A 585 5.01 -7.98 26.63
C GLN A 585 4.97 -9.28 25.83
N PHE A 586 4.51 -9.20 24.57
CA PHE A 586 4.44 -10.36 23.67
C PHE A 586 5.84 -10.95 23.37
N VAL A 587 6.79 -10.09 22.97
CA VAL A 587 8.14 -10.56 22.63
C VAL A 587 8.91 -11.01 23.87
N ARG A 588 8.79 -10.30 25.01
CA ARG A 588 9.38 -10.74 26.27
C ARG A 588 8.89 -12.13 26.68
N GLY A 589 7.58 -12.41 26.52
CA GLY A 589 7.03 -13.75 26.76
C GLY A 589 7.52 -14.84 25.80
N MET A 590 8.08 -14.48 24.64
CA MET A 590 8.75 -15.44 23.75
C MET A 590 10.21 -15.72 24.16
N LEU A 591 10.84 -14.80 24.91
CA LEU A 591 12.21 -14.95 25.42
C LEU A 591 12.27 -15.79 26.70
N GLU A 592 11.14 -15.96 27.38
CA GLU A 592 10.99 -16.87 28.53
C GLU A 592 11.00 -18.35 28.12
#